data_64fdab0f5b2f54c5d8906ca6868ecb3b
#
_entry.id   64fdab0f5b2f54c5d8906ca6868ecb3b
#
_cell.length_a   1.000
_cell.length_b   1.000
_cell.length_c   1.000
_cell.angle_alpha   90.00
_cell.angle_beta   90.00
_cell.angle_gamma   90.00
#
_symmetry.space_group_name_H-M   'P 1'
#
loop_
_entity.id
_entity.type
_entity.pdbx_description
1 polymer ?
#
loop_
_entity_poly.entity_id
_entity_poly.type
_entity_poly.pdbx_seq_one_letter_code
_entity_poly.pdbx_strand_id
1 'polypeptide(L)'
;MKLQKNAILIIMIVIIVGGLIFFTSGKKSSETKNTADLERKEKISFKEAIGKKAPDFELESITGEKIKLSDYLGKKNVVLFFNEGSMCYPACWNQMAELGNDSRFNTENMVALSIVTDPKDQWLDIVSKSTNLTKSKIIFDTSRSASKTYDVLNLNSSMHRGSLPGHTYFIIDKEGVIRFTMDDPNMALANDKLIKEIETLK
;
A
#
# COMPACT_ATOMS: atom_id res chain seq x y z
N MET A 1 54.84 41.81 32.63
CA MET A 1 54.20 41.82 31.27
C MET A 1 53.85 40.45 30.67
N LYS A 2 54.25 39.33 31.26
CA LYS A 2 53.90 37.96 30.77
C LYS A 2 52.55 37.41 31.30
N LEU A 3 52.12 37.84 32.50
CA LEU A 3 50.83 37.32 33.07
C LEU A 3 49.59 37.85 32.34
N GLN A 4 49.64 39.06 31.79
CA GLN A 4 48.49 39.69 31.14
C GLN A 4 48.13 39.06 29.79
N LYS A 5 49.15 38.53 29.08
CA LYS A 5 48.93 37.85 27.79
C LYS A 5 48.26 36.48 27.94
N ASN A 6 48.55 35.74 29.00
CA ASN A 6 48.00 34.43 29.26
C ASN A 6 46.52 34.50 29.72
N ALA A 7 46.13 35.55 30.47
CA ALA A 7 44.75 35.79 30.89
C ALA A 7 43.84 36.08 29.67
N ILE A 8 44.31 36.89 28.74
CA ILE A 8 43.54 37.19 27.50
C ILE A 8 43.38 35.95 26.62
N LEU A 9 44.38 35.09 26.54
CA LEU A 9 44.32 33.86 25.75
C LEU A 9 43.33 32.85 26.34
N ILE A 10 43.25 32.72 27.67
CA ILE A 10 42.33 31.85 28.36
C ILE A 10 40.88 32.33 28.18
N ILE A 11 40.63 33.64 28.25
CA ILE A 11 39.31 34.24 28.05
C ILE A 11 38.81 34.00 26.60
N MET A 12 39.70 34.13 25.62
CA MET A 12 39.35 33.87 24.21
C MET A 12 39.03 32.39 23.95
N ILE A 13 39.75 31.45 24.56
CA ILE A 13 39.45 30.02 24.46
C ILE A 13 38.10 29.65 25.09
N VAL A 14 37.75 30.23 26.25
CA VAL A 14 36.47 30.00 26.93
C VAL A 14 35.29 30.52 26.09
N ILE A 15 35.43 31.64 25.40
CA ILE A 15 34.37 32.19 24.53
C ILE A 15 34.22 31.32 23.28
N ILE A 16 35.29 30.77 22.68
CA ILE A 16 35.20 29.90 21.50
C ILE A 16 34.59 28.55 21.86
N VAL A 17 34.96 27.93 22.99
CA VAL A 17 34.39 26.66 23.47
C VAL A 17 32.93 26.82 23.93
N GLY A 18 32.60 27.90 24.60
CA GLY A 18 31.22 28.22 25.01
C GLY A 18 30.31 28.52 23.82
N GLY A 19 30.82 29.20 22.78
CA GLY A 19 30.08 29.47 21.53
C GLY A 19 29.80 28.20 20.71
N LEU A 20 30.72 27.25 20.70
CA LEU A 20 30.55 25.97 19.99
C LEU A 20 29.53 25.04 20.69
N ILE A 21 29.44 25.06 22.00
CA ILE A 21 28.45 24.25 22.73
C ILE A 21 27.04 24.80 22.56
N PHE A 22 26.87 26.14 22.42
CA PHE A 22 25.53 26.73 22.19
C PHE A 22 25.01 26.52 20.77
N PHE A 23 25.89 26.28 19.78
CA PHE A 23 25.47 26.08 18.37
C PHE A 23 25.09 24.62 18.06
N THR A 24 25.45 23.64 18.89
CA THR A 24 25.13 22.22 18.67
C THR A 24 23.87 21.73 19.40
N SER A 25 23.27 22.55 20.29
CA SER A 25 22.08 22.19 21.09
C SER A 25 20.75 22.54 20.41
N GLY A 26 20.76 23.14 19.22
CA GLY A 26 19.55 23.66 18.53
C GLY A 26 18.97 22.81 17.43
N LYS A 27 19.42 21.54 17.22
CA LYS A 27 18.97 20.78 16.04
C LYS A 27 18.68 19.30 16.34
N LYS A 28 17.77 19.05 17.29
CA LYS A 28 17.28 17.68 17.54
C LYS A 28 15.81 17.66 17.95
N SER A 29 14.95 18.34 17.20
CA SER A 29 13.50 18.31 17.45
C SER A 29 12.62 18.30 16.19
N SER A 30 13.19 18.20 14.98
CA SER A 30 12.38 18.27 13.74
C SER A 30 12.25 16.96 12.95
N GLU A 31 13.07 15.94 13.22
CA GLU A 31 13.03 14.71 12.43
C GLU A 31 12.01 13.68 12.94
N THR A 32 11.69 13.67 14.24
CA THR A 32 10.73 12.68 14.79
C THR A 32 9.28 13.07 14.52
N LYS A 33 8.99 14.35 14.25
CA LYS A 33 7.63 14.79 13.86
C LYS A 33 7.29 14.48 12.42
N ASN A 34 8.29 14.49 11.52
CA ASN A 34 8.04 14.26 10.10
C ASN A 34 7.73 12.81 9.74
N THR A 35 8.32 11.81 10.42
CA THR A 35 8.03 10.39 10.16
C THR A 35 6.64 9.98 10.65
N ALA A 36 6.24 10.41 11.84
CA ALA A 36 4.89 10.13 12.35
C ALA A 36 3.78 10.87 11.59
N ASP A 37 4.06 12.07 11.06
CA ASP A 37 3.12 12.81 10.21
C ASP A 37 3.09 12.28 8.78
N LEU A 38 4.18 11.71 8.24
CA LEU A 38 4.23 11.02 6.96
C LEU A 38 3.46 9.70 7.03
N GLU A 39 3.68 8.89 8.07
CA GLU A 39 2.91 7.66 8.31
C GLU A 39 1.42 7.93 8.53
N ARG A 40 1.07 9.05 9.17
CA ARG A 40 -0.33 9.46 9.37
C ARG A 40 -1.01 9.96 8.08
N LYS A 41 -0.23 10.48 7.10
CA LYS A 41 -0.76 10.96 5.81
C LYS A 41 -1.03 9.83 4.82
N GLU A 42 -0.43 8.67 4.99
CA GLU A 42 -0.61 7.54 4.07
C GLU A 42 -1.87 6.71 4.36
N LYS A 43 -2.32 6.64 5.61
CA LYS A 43 -3.50 5.85 5.98
C LYS A 43 -4.79 6.55 5.54
N ILE A 44 -5.62 5.82 4.79
CA ILE A 44 -6.96 6.27 4.40
C ILE A 44 -8.04 5.56 5.22
N SER A 45 -9.21 6.19 5.36
CA SER A 45 -10.41 5.52 5.83
C SER A 45 -11.14 4.92 4.62
N PHE A 46 -11.49 3.63 4.66
CA PHE A 46 -12.22 2.98 3.56
C PHE A 46 -13.49 3.74 3.17
N LYS A 47 -14.25 4.21 4.17
CA LYS A 47 -15.52 4.94 3.97
C LYS A 47 -15.36 6.30 3.28
N GLU A 48 -14.16 6.90 3.37
CA GLU A 48 -13.85 8.23 2.85
C GLU A 48 -12.77 8.19 1.76
N ALA A 49 -12.51 7.02 1.19
CA ALA A 49 -11.40 6.82 0.26
C ALA A 49 -11.64 7.45 -1.12
N ILE A 50 -12.90 7.49 -1.58
CA ILE A 50 -13.24 8.02 -2.90
C ILE A 50 -12.82 9.49 -3.01
N GLY A 51 -12.13 9.83 -4.10
CA GLY A 51 -11.58 11.16 -4.36
C GLY A 51 -10.22 11.42 -3.73
N LYS A 52 -9.71 10.55 -2.86
CA LYS A 52 -8.37 10.68 -2.27
C LYS A 52 -7.31 9.99 -3.13
N LYS A 53 -6.06 10.43 -2.99
CA LYS A 53 -4.92 9.71 -3.54
C LYS A 53 -4.80 8.35 -2.87
N ALA A 54 -4.59 7.31 -3.69
CA ALA A 54 -4.34 5.97 -3.21
C ALA A 54 -2.95 5.92 -2.55
N PRO A 55 -2.84 5.39 -1.33
CA PRO A 55 -1.55 5.15 -0.70
C PRO A 55 -0.68 4.24 -1.55
N ASP A 56 0.59 4.60 -1.72
CA ASP A 56 1.54 3.75 -2.44
C ASP A 56 1.93 2.52 -1.60
N PHE A 57 2.31 1.46 -2.28
CA PHE A 57 2.86 0.24 -1.69
C PHE A 57 3.90 -0.38 -2.62
N GLU A 58 4.79 -1.19 -2.05
CA GLU A 58 5.67 -2.09 -2.78
C GLU A 58 5.46 -3.51 -2.24
N LEU A 59 4.92 -4.41 -3.06
CA LEU A 59 4.63 -5.79 -2.69
C LEU A 59 5.26 -6.76 -3.69
N GLU A 60 5.63 -7.95 -3.23
CA GLU A 60 6.16 -9.00 -4.10
C GLU A 60 5.01 -9.71 -4.82
N SER A 61 5.18 -9.99 -6.11
CA SER A 61 4.24 -10.78 -6.92
C SER A 61 4.53 -12.28 -6.83
N ILE A 62 3.60 -13.09 -7.34
CA ILE A 62 3.79 -14.55 -7.47
C ILE A 62 5.00 -14.90 -8.33
N THR A 63 5.36 -14.06 -9.32
CA THR A 63 6.54 -14.25 -10.18
C THR A 63 7.85 -13.78 -9.53
N GLY A 64 7.80 -13.16 -8.35
CA GLY A 64 8.96 -12.63 -7.63
C GLY A 64 9.30 -11.17 -7.95
N GLU A 65 8.55 -10.55 -8.84
CA GLU A 65 8.72 -9.13 -9.15
C GLU A 65 8.18 -8.26 -8.02
N LYS A 66 8.83 -7.13 -7.78
CA LYS A 66 8.31 -6.09 -6.90
C LYS A 66 7.34 -5.21 -7.67
N ILE A 67 6.13 -5.10 -7.18
CA ILE A 67 5.06 -4.30 -7.76
C ILE A 67 4.81 -3.08 -6.88
N LYS A 68 4.97 -1.89 -7.44
CA LYS A 68 4.59 -0.62 -6.80
C LYS A 68 3.34 -0.08 -7.46
N LEU A 69 2.41 0.44 -6.66
CA LEU A 69 1.23 1.10 -7.22
C LEU A 69 1.63 2.32 -8.07
N SER A 70 2.63 3.07 -7.63
CA SER A 70 3.15 4.24 -8.35
C SER A 70 3.72 3.92 -9.74
N ASP A 71 4.10 2.69 -10.05
CA ASP A 71 4.59 2.29 -11.38
C ASP A 71 3.51 2.36 -12.47
N TYR A 72 2.24 2.37 -12.07
CA TYR A 72 1.08 2.46 -12.95
C TYR A 72 0.58 3.90 -13.17
N LEU A 73 1.05 4.87 -12.37
CA LEU A 73 0.65 6.27 -12.50
C LEU A 73 0.95 6.83 -13.90
N GLY A 74 0.00 7.55 -14.47
CA GLY A 74 0.07 8.10 -15.83
C GLY A 74 -0.10 7.06 -16.94
N LYS A 75 -0.20 5.76 -16.61
CA LYS A 75 -0.20 4.67 -17.60
C LYS A 75 -1.49 3.86 -17.57
N LYS A 76 -1.90 3.38 -16.39
CA LYS A 76 -2.99 2.40 -16.24
C LYS A 76 -3.94 2.78 -15.12
N ASN A 77 -5.22 2.47 -15.31
CA ASN A 77 -6.15 2.32 -14.19
C ASN A 77 -5.81 1.03 -13.45
N VAL A 78 -5.99 1.02 -12.14
CA VAL A 78 -5.65 -0.13 -11.30
C VAL A 78 -6.89 -0.60 -10.55
N VAL A 79 -7.21 -1.89 -10.66
CA VAL A 79 -8.15 -2.56 -9.77
C VAL A 79 -7.34 -3.27 -8.69
N LEU A 80 -7.59 -2.94 -7.43
CA LEU A 80 -7.08 -3.68 -6.29
C LEU A 80 -8.21 -4.56 -5.75
N PHE A 81 -7.94 -5.84 -5.59
CA PHE A 81 -8.81 -6.80 -4.94
C PHE A 81 -8.13 -7.36 -3.69
N PHE A 82 -8.44 -6.78 -2.52
CA PHE A 82 -8.04 -7.33 -1.23
C PHE A 82 -8.95 -8.49 -0.87
N ASN A 83 -8.39 -9.58 -0.37
CA ASN A 83 -9.17 -10.76 -0.01
C ASN A 83 -8.47 -11.65 1.05
N GLU A 84 -9.21 -12.59 1.63
CA GLU A 84 -8.71 -13.49 2.68
C GLU A 84 -7.77 -14.59 2.15
N GLY A 85 -7.41 -14.54 0.87
CA GLY A 85 -6.43 -15.44 0.28
C GLY A 85 -6.85 -16.91 0.29
N SER A 86 -5.96 -17.77 0.77
CA SER A 86 -6.14 -19.21 0.76
C SER A 86 -7.32 -19.71 1.59
N MET A 87 -7.73 -18.95 2.61
CA MET A 87 -8.87 -19.27 3.46
C MET A 87 -10.24 -19.07 2.81
N CYS A 88 -10.30 -18.25 1.74
CA CYS A 88 -11.56 -17.86 1.08
C CYS A 88 -11.83 -18.70 -0.19
N TYR A 89 -11.70 -20.02 -0.10
CA TYR A 89 -12.10 -20.93 -1.18
C TYR A 89 -13.59 -21.28 -1.07
N PRO A 90 -14.37 -21.33 -2.19
CA PRO A 90 -13.93 -21.02 -3.56
C PRO A 90 -14.11 -19.55 -3.97
N ALA A 91 -14.77 -18.70 -3.17
CA ALA A 91 -15.27 -17.41 -3.60
C ALA A 91 -14.16 -16.45 -4.05
N CYS A 92 -13.16 -16.19 -3.19
CA CYS A 92 -12.06 -15.29 -3.55
C CYS A 92 -11.21 -15.88 -4.70
N TRP A 93 -11.02 -17.20 -4.72
CA TRP A 93 -10.25 -17.85 -5.80
C TRP A 93 -10.93 -17.71 -7.16
N ASN A 94 -12.26 -17.88 -7.21
CA ASN A 94 -13.03 -17.67 -8.43
C ASN A 94 -12.91 -16.22 -8.89
N GLN A 95 -13.03 -15.25 -7.98
CA GLN A 95 -12.87 -13.84 -8.34
C GLN A 95 -11.45 -13.50 -8.82
N MET A 96 -10.41 -14.04 -8.18
CA MET A 96 -9.03 -13.89 -8.66
C MET A 96 -8.84 -14.49 -10.06
N ALA A 97 -9.39 -15.67 -10.29
CA ALA A 97 -9.36 -16.32 -11.60
C ALA A 97 -10.07 -15.48 -12.68
N GLU A 98 -11.25 -14.96 -12.37
CA GLU A 98 -12.01 -14.09 -13.27
C GLU A 98 -11.26 -12.79 -13.60
N LEU A 99 -10.64 -12.12 -12.63
CA LEU A 99 -9.81 -10.93 -12.86
C LEU A 99 -8.58 -11.25 -13.73
N GLY A 100 -8.06 -12.46 -13.63
CA GLY A 100 -6.91 -12.91 -14.45
C GLY A 100 -7.28 -13.31 -15.87
N ASN A 101 -8.43 -13.95 -16.06
CA ASN A 101 -8.84 -14.56 -17.34
C ASN A 101 -9.71 -13.66 -18.21
N ASP A 102 -10.41 -12.69 -17.64
CA ASP A 102 -11.23 -11.75 -18.39
C ASP A 102 -10.34 -10.75 -19.16
N SER A 103 -10.43 -10.78 -20.49
CA SER A 103 -9.61 -9.95 -21.38
C SER A 103 -9.84 -8.44 -21.24
N ARG A 104 -10.90 -8.03 -20.58
CA ARG A 104 -11.18 -6.61 -20.29
C ARG A 104 -10.23 -6.03 -19.22
N PHE A 105 -9.67 -6.90 -18.36
CA PHE A 105 -8.62 -6.55 -17.42
C PHE A 105 -7.22 -6.87 -17.98
N ASN A 106 -6.18 -6.38 -17.35
CA ASN A 106 -4.77 -6.63 -17.71
C ASN A 106 -4.41 -6.24 -19.16
N THR A 107 -4.91 -5.07 -19.57
CA THR A 107 -4.67 -4.44 -20.89
C THR A 107 -3.52 -3.43 -20.83
N GLU A 108 -3.26 -2.70 -21.92
CA GLU A 108 -2.33 -1.55 -21.92
C GLU A 108 -2.79 -0.43 -21.01
N ASN A 109 -4.10 -0.28 -20.79
CA ASN A 109 -4.70 0.82 -20.01
C ASN A 109 -5.19 0.41 -18.62
N MET A 110 -5.12 -0.86 -18.26
CA MET A 110 -5.67 -1.38 -17.01
C MET A 110 -4.86 -2.56 -16.47
N VAL A 111 -4.80 -2.68 -15.16
CA VAL A 111 -4.28 -3.84 -14.45
C VAL A 111 -5.20 -4.20 -13.27
N ALA A 112 -5.43 -5.50 -13.05
CA ALA A 112 -6.10 -6.00 -11.84
C ALA A 112 -5.08 -6.77 -10.98
N LEU A 113 -4.96 -6.38 -9.72
CA LEU A 113 -4.04 -6.95 -8.75
C LEU A 113 -4.83 -7.56 -7.61
N SER A 114 -4.63 -8.85 -7.35
CA SER A 114 -5.22 -9.56 -6.20
C SER A 114 -4.23 -9.56 -5.03
N ILE A 115 -4.62 -8.96 -3.91
CA ILE A 115 -3.77 -8.76 -2.74
C ILE A 115 -4.18 -9.75 -1.66
N VAL A 116 -3.23 -10.60 -1.26
CA VAL A 116 -3.41 -11.61 -0.21
C VAL A 116 -2.36 -11.42 0.88
N THR A 117 -2.67 -11.89 2.10
CA THR A 117 -1.74 -11.80 3.24
C THR A 117 -1.01 -13.10 3.54
N ASP A 118 -1.28 -14.14 2.77
CA ASP A 118 -0.63 -15.44 2.89
C ASP A 118 0.86 -15.39 2.47
N PRO A 119 1.67 -16.36 2.92
CA PRO A 119 3.01 -16.58 2.39
C PRO A 119 3.00 -16.98 0.91
N LYS A 120 3.98 -16.52 0.15
CA LYS A 120 4.11 -16.78 -1.29
C LYS A 120 4.23 -18.25 -1.64
N ASP A 121 5.01 -19.02 -0.86
CA ASP A 121 5.24 -20.46 -1.08
C ASP A 121 3.94 -21.26 -1.07
N GLN A 122 3.00 -20.92 -0.19
CA GLN A 122 1.67 -21.50 -0.17
C GLN A 122 0.93 -21.28 -1.50
N TRP A 123 1.02 -20.08 -2.06
CA TRP A 123 0.36 -19.75 -3.32
C TRP A 123 1.03 -20.36 -4.54
N LEU A 124 2.33 -20.58 -4.53
CA LEU A 124 3.02 -21.34 -5.57
C LEU A 124 2.47 -22.76 -5.69
N ASP A 125 2.23 -23.44 -4.55
CA ASP A 125 1.60 -24.77 -4.54
C ASP A 125 0.15 -24.73 -5.04
N ILE A 126 -0.65 -23.75 -4.58
CA ILE A 126 -2.04 -23.57 -5.00
C ILE A 126 -2.14 -23.35 -6.53
N VAL A 127 -1.38 -22.41 -7.08
CA VAL A 127 -1.41 -22.07 -8.50
C VAL A 127 -0.91 -23.24 -9.37
N SER A 128 0.06 -24.02 -8.90
CA SER A 128 0.54 -25.19 -9.60
C SER A 128 -0.55 -26.27 -9.79
N LYS A 129 -1.55 -26.31 -8.90
CA LYS A 129 -2.67 -27.26 -8.89
C LYS A 129 -3.97 -26.66 -9.46
N SER A 130 -4.03 -25.35 -9.69
CA SER A 130 -5.23 -24.59 -10.08
C SER A 130 -4.97 -23.79 -11.34
N THR A 131 -5.12 -24.44 -12.52
CA THR A 131 -4.78 -23.84 -13.81
C THR A 131 -5.55 -22.55 -14.14
N ASN A 132 -6.74 -22.36 -13.58
CA ASN A 132 -7.54 -21.15 -13.74
C ASN A 132 -6.91 -19.92 -13.06
N LEU A 133 -6.01 -20.11 -12.09
CA LEU A 133 -5.33 -19.03 -11.39
C LEU A 133 -4.01 -18.56 -12.03
N THR A 134 -3.54 -19.26 -13.07
CA THR A 134 -2.23 -19.00 -13.69
C THR A 134 -2.08 -17.60 -14.30
N LYS A 135 -3.19 -16.95 -14.67
CA LYS A 135 -3.20 -15.57 -15.18
C LYS A 135 -3.48 -14.51 -14.11
N SER A 136 -3.81 -14.95 -12.91
CA SER A 136 -4.10 -14.02 -11.79
C SER A 136 -2.82 -13.31 -11.35
N LYS A 137 -2.88 -11.98 -11.25
CA LYS A 137 -1.75 -11.17 -10.73
C LYS A 137 -1.86 -11.10 -9.21
N ILE A 138 -1.29 -12.11 -8.54
CA ILE A 138 -1.32 -12.23 -7.08
C ILE A 138 -0.09 -11.53 -6.51
N ILE A 139 -0.31 -10.64 -5.52
CA ILE A 139 0.74 -9.92 -4.79
C ILE A 139 0.55 -10.10 -3.28
N PHE A 140 1.65 -10.13 -2.54
CA PHE A 140 1.69 -10.59 -1.15
C PHE A 140 1.91 -9.45 -0.15
N ASP A 141 0.89 -9.14 0.62
CA ASP A 141 0.92 -8.21 1.77
C ASP A 141 1.09 -8.97 3.09
N THR A 142 2.14 -9.80 3.21
CA THR A 142 2.37 -10.67 4.37
C THR A 142 2.50 -9.91 5.70
N SER A 143 2.98 -8.67 5.65
CA SER A 143 3.05 -7.75 6.80
C SER A 143 1.71 -7.08 7.14
N ARG A 144 0.73 -7.18 6.24
CA ARG A 144 -0.55 -6.46 6.28
C ARG A 144 -0.40 -4.95 6.27
N SER A 145 0.71 -4.43 5.76
CA SER A 145 0.96 -2.99 5.72
C SER A 145 -0.01 -2.28 4.78
N ALA A 146 -0.18 -2.77 3.56
CA ALA A 146 -1.14 -2.24 2.60
C ALA A 146 -2.59 -2.42 3.13
N SER A 147 -2.94 -3.59 3.64
CA SER A 147 -4.27 -3.86 4.20
C SER A 147 -4.63 -2.91 5.35
N LYS A 148 -3.66 -2.57 6.21
CA LYS A 148 -3.84 -1.58 7.31
C LYS A 148 -3.98 -0.16 6.77
N THR A 149 -3.16 0.20 5.78
CA THR A 149 -3.14 1.54 5.17
C THR A 149 -4.44 1.83 4.41
N TYR A 150 -4.99 0.82 3.72
CA TYR A 150 -6.26 0.88 3.00
C TYR A 150 -7.50 0.66 3.89
N ASP A 151 -7.32 0.43 5.20
CA ASP A 151 -8.37 0.25 6.20
C ASP A 151 -9.34 -0.92 5.88
N VAL A 152 -8.82 -2.04 5.36
CA VAL A 152 -9.66 -3.15 4.87
C VAL A 152 -9.75 -4.34 5.82
N LEU A 153 -9.06 -4.33 6.98
CA LEU A 153 -9.03 -5.50 7.88
C LEU A 153 -10.31 -5.69 8.71
N ASN A 154 -11.14 -4.64 8.85
CA ASN A 154 -12.32 -4.66 9.73
C ASN A 154 -13.64 -4.51 8.97
N LEU A 155 -13.66 -4.76 7.66
CA LEU A 155 -14.83 -4.62 6.83
C LEU A 155 -15.79 -5.81 6.97
N ASN A 156 -17.03 -5.63 6.49
CA ASN A 156 -18.09 -6.61 6.69
C ASN A 156 -17.88 -7.90 5.91
N SER A 157 -17.20 -7.85 4.78
CA SER A 157 -16.87 -9.02 3.97
C SER A 157 -15.80 -9.92 4.58
N SER A 158 -15.03 -9.45 5.59
CA SER A 158 -14.04 -10.29 6.27
C SER A 158 -14.70 -11.21 7.29
N MET A 159 -14.43 -12.50 7.18
CA MET A 159 -14.76 -13.52 8.19
C MET A 159 -13.72 -13.53 9.33
N HIS A 160 -12.52 -13.00 9.10
CA HIS A 160 -11.41 -12.93 10.04
C HIS A 160 -11.04 -11.48 10.37
N ARG A 161 -12.05 -10.68 10.77
CA ARG A 161 -11.90 -9.24 11.04
C ARG A 161 -10.74 -8.95 11.98
N GLY A 162 -9.97 -7.90 11.64
CA GLY A 162 -8.75 -7.51 12.33
C GLY A 162 -7.50 -8.29 11.89
N SER A 163 -7.68 -9.43 11.22
CA SER A 163 -6.58 -10.29 10.79
C SER A 163 -6.41 -10.35 9.28
N LEU A 164 -7.50 -10.55 8.53
CA LEU A 164 -7.46 -10.68 7.07
C LEU A 164 -8.38 -9.65 6.41
N PRO A 165 -8.01 -9.11 5.24
CA PRO A 165 -8.91 -8.27 4.47
C PRO A 165 -10.04 -9.12 3.88
N GLY A 166 -11.26 -8.59 3.84
CA GLY A 166 -12.38 -9.28 3.21
C GLY A 166 -12.39 -9.12 1.69
N HIS A 167 -13.53 -9.44 1.07
CA HIS A 167 -13.77 -9.37 -0.37
C HIS A 167 -13.99 -7.91 -0.82
N THR A 168 -12.87 -7.16 -0.96
CA THR A 168 -12.88 -5.70 -1.02
C THR A 168 -12.15 -5.17 -2.25
N TYR A 169 -12.73 -4.17 -2.91
CA TYR A 169 -12.20 -3.61 -4.15
C TYR A 169 -11.94 -2.12 -4.04
N PHE A 170 -10.92 -1.69 -4.79
CA PHE A 170 -10.67 -0.28 -5.13
C PHE A 170 -10.44 -0.16 -6.63
N ILE A 171 -10.95 0.90 -7.25
CA ILE A 171 -10.56 1.31 -8.59
C ILE A 171 -9.83 2.64 -8.46
N ILE A 172 -8.63 2.68 -9.00
CA ILE A 172 -7.71 3.82 -8.96
C ILE A 172 -7.46 4.26 -10.40
N ASP A 173 -7.66 5.53 -10.68
CA ASP A 173 -7.40 6.09 -12.02
C ASP A 173 -5.91 6.28 -12.30
N LYS A 174 -5.60 6.72 -13.53
CA LYS A 174 -4.21 6.99 -13.97
C LYS A 174 -3.55 8.12 -13.18
N GLU A 175 -4.31 9.02 -12.61
CA GLU A 175 -3.84 10.09 -11.72
C GLU A 175 -3.56 9.59 -10.30
N GLY A 176 -3.84 8.32 -10.01
CA GLY A 176 -3.66 7.71 -8.68
C GLY A 176 -4.77 8.09 -7.69
N VAL A 177 -5.94 8.53 -8.18
CA VAL A 177 -7.08 8.87 -7.33
C VAL A 177 -8.03 7.68 -7.25
N ILE A 178 -8.48 7.35 -6.05
CA ILE A 178 -9.49 6.32 -5.82
C ILE A 178 -10.84 6.82 -6.33
N ARG A 179 -11.41 6.11 -7.29
CA ARG A 179 -12.69 6.48 -7.92
C ARG A 179 -13.86 5.61 -7.47
N PHE A 180 -13.55 4.41 -7.01
CA PHE A 180 -14.57 3.47 -6.55
C PHE A 180 -14.03 2.61 -5.40
N THR A 181 -14.91 2.26 -4.46
CA THR A 181 -14.64 1.26 -3.42
C THR A 181 -15.86 0.36 -3.23
N MET A 182 -15.63 -0.92 -2.96
CA MET A 182 -16.69 -1.86 -2.64
C MET A 182 -16.21 -2.88 -1.61
N ASP A 183 -16.96 -3.03 -0.53
CA ASP A 183 -16.90 -4.15 0.40
C ASP A 183 -18.07 -5.08 0.08
N ASP A 184 -17.79 -6.32 -0.37
CA ASP A 184 -18.84 -7.25 -0.79
C ASP A 184 -18.97 -8.45 0.15
N PRO A 185 -19.86 -8.41 1.15
CA PRO A 185 -20.12 -9.54 2.04
C PRO A 185 -20.73 -10.77 1.35
N ASN A 186 -21.31 -10.61 0.15
CA ASN A 186 -21.86 -11.73 -0.61
C ASN A 186 -20.78 -12.50 -1.38
N MET A 187 -19.58 -11.93 -1.49
CA MET A 187 -18.43 -12.51 -2.20
C MET A 187 -18.78 -12.97 -3.62
N ALA A 188 -19.61 -12.19 -4.32
CA ALA A 188 -20.03 -12.47 -5.67
C ALA A 188 -18.94 -12.09 -6.69
N LEU A 189 -19.03 -12.65 -7.90
CA LEU A 189 -18.19 -12.20 -9.01
C LEU A 189 -18.55 -10.76 -9.39
N ALA A 190 -17.54 -9.89 -9.47
CA ALA A 190 -17.73 -8.45 -9.61
C ALA A 190 -17.27 -7.87 -10.96
N ASN A 191 -16.79 -8.70 -11.91
CA ASN A 191 -16.15 -8.23 -13.13
C ASN A 191 -16.98 -7.20 -13.89
N ASP A 192 -18.26 -7.48 -14.17
CA ASP A 192 -19.12 -6.59 -14.94
C ASP A 192 -19.37 -5.26 -14.21
N LYS A 193 -19.53 -5.32 -12.87
CA LYS A 193 -19.68 -4.12 -12.04
C LYS A 193 -18.42 -3.26 -12.08
N LEU A 194 -17.24 -3.88 -11.91
CA LEU A 194 -15.97 -3.17 -11.95
C LEU A 194 -15.71 -2.53 -13.32
N ILE A 195 -16.00 -3.23 -14.41
CA ILE A 195 -15.87 -2.68 -15.77
C ILE A 195 -16.79 -1.49 -15.98
N LYS A 196 -18.06 -1.59 -15.56
CA LYS A 196 -19.00 -0.48 -15.65
C LYS A 196 -18.51 0.77 -14.92
N GLU A 197 -17.93 0.61 -13.73
CA GLU A 197 -17.37 1.73 -12.98
C GLU A 197 -16.14 2.34 -13.72
N ILE A 198 -15.27 1.49 -14.26
CA ILE A 198 -14.07 1.93 -15.00
C ILE A 198 -14.44 2.70 -16.28
N GLU A 199 -15.50 2.29 -17.00
CA GLU A 199 -15.98 2.97 -18.20
C GLU A 199 -16.45 4.41 -17.92
N THR A 200 -16.75 4.74 -16.66
CA THR A 200 -17.08 6.10 -16.24
C THR A 200 -15.86 7.00 -16.05
N LEU A 201 -14.66 6.40 -15.98
CA LEU A 201 -13.40 7.14 -15.81
C LEU A 201 -12.95 7.67 -17.16
N LYS A 202 -13.24 8.93 -17.44
CA LYS A 202 -12.82 9.62 -18.66
C LYS A 202 -11.67 10.58 -18.40
#